data_451a204a6cfe9546eeb219b54337ef71
#
_entry.id   451a204a6cfe9546eeb219b54337ef71
#
_cell.length_a   1.000
_cell.length_b   1.000
_cell.length_c   1.000
_cell.angle_alpha   90.00
_cell.angle_beta   90.00
_cell.angle_gamma   90.00
#
_symmetry.space_group_name_H-M   'P 1'
#
loop_
_entity.id
_entity.type
_entity.pdbx_description
1 polymer ?
#
loop_
_entity_poly.entity_id
_entity_poly.type
_entity_poly.pdbx_seq_one_letter_code
_entity_poly.pdbx_strand_id
1 'polypeptide(L)'
;TKVRTKEIMQEIYGEEFPYDTYAKEASAMYHEKYDGGRLPMKPGVVELLTYLKDKGKKIALASSTRKETVMSQLRDAKILPYFDVVICGDMVERSKPAPDIFLKACDELGVKPESAFGIEDSYNGIRASQSGGLRTIMIPDLLPVNEEMWERSEVVLTTLLDVINYLEA
;
A
#
# COMPACT_ATOMS: atom_id res chain seq x y z
N THR A 1 -8.79 8.21 -6.62
CA THR A 1 -8.28 9.54 -7.06
C THR A 1 -9.03 10.64 -6.32
N LYS A 2 -8.42 11.82 -6.18
CA LYS A 2 -9.10 13.00 -5.58
C LYS A 2 -10.43 13.33 -6.23
N VAL A 3 -10.51 13.20 -7.55
CA VAL A 3 -11.75 13.42 -8.32
C VAL A 3 -12.85 12.48 -7.85
N ARG A 4 -12.58 11.17 -7.83
CA ARG A 4 -13.58 10.18 -7.39
C ARG A 4 -13.98 10.35 -5.92
N THR A 5 -13.05 10.74 -5.05
CA THR A 5 -13.38 11.01 -3.64
C THR A 5 -14.30 12.24 -3.53
N LYS A 6 -14.05 13.30 -4.32
CA LYS A 6 -14.91 14.48 -4.37
C LYS A 6 -16.33 14.11 -4.82
N GLU A 7 -16.45 13.33 -5.88
CA GLU A 7 -17.76 12.85 -6.39
C GLU A 7 -18.52 12.08 -5.31
N ILE A 8 -17.89 11.11 -4.66
CA ILE A 8 -18.50 10.31 -3.58
C ILE A 8 -18.94 11.20 -2.41
N MET A 9 -18.10 12.15 -2.00
CA MET A 9 -18.46 13.07 -0.92
C MET A 9 -19.64 13.97 -1.29
N GLN A 10 -19.69 14.43 -2.54
CA GLN A 10 -20.81 15.22 -3.05
C GLN A 10 -22.09 14.38 -3.23
N GLU A 11 -21.98 13.11 -3.62
CA GLU A 11 -23.10 12.17 -3.64
C GLU A 11 -23.71 11.96 -2.23
N ILE A 12 -22.86 11.91 -1.18
CA ILE A 12 -23.29 11.65 0.20
C ILE A 12 -23.81 12.91 0.90
N TYR A 13 -23.11 14.04 0.74
CA TYR A 13 -23.33 15.27 1.53
C TYR A 13 -23.97 16.42 0.72
N GLY A 14 -24.22 16.20 -0.58
CA GLY A 14 -24.77 17.19 -1.50
C GLY A 14 -23.71 17.90 -2.35
N GLU A 15 -24.14 18.43 -3.51
CA GLU A 15 -23.23 19.08 -4.49
C GLU A 15 -22.47 20.28 -3.92
N GLU A 16 -23.06 20.98 -2.93
CA GLU A 16 -22.47 22.14 -2.27
C GLU A 16 -21.41 21.76 -1.21
N PHE A 17 -21.14 20.45 -1.01
CA PHE A 17 -20.11 20.03 -0.04
C PHE A 17 -18.73 20.62 -0.38
N PRO A 18 -18.10 21.38 0.52
CA PRO A 18 -16.88 22.12 0.24
C PRO A 18 -15.65 21.20 0.27
N TYR A 19 -15.63 20.22 -0.62
CA TYR A 19 -14.60 19.16 -0.64
C TYR A 19 -13.17 19.69 -0.61
N ASP A 20 -12.87 20.75 -1.37
CA ASP A 20 -11.49 21.24 -1.47
C ASP A 20 -10.99 21.86 -0.15
N THR A 21 -11.89 22.54 0.58
CA THR A 21 -11.60 23.06 1.94
C THR A 21 -11.44 21.90 2.92
N TYR A 22 -12.40 20.97 2.92
CA TYR A 22 -12.34 19.75 3.74
C TYR A 22 -11.04 18.97 3.52
N ALA A 23 -10.68 18.71 2.28
CA ALA A 23 -9.47 17.94 1.94
C ALA A 23 -8.18 18.65 2.39
N LYS A 24 -8.15 19.98 2.31
CA LYS A 24 -7.02 20.80 2.79
C LYS A 24 -6.89 20.74 4.31
N GLU A 25 -7.99 20.90 5.03
CA GLU A 25 -8.00 20.85 6.50
C GLU A 25 -7.66 19.44 7.01
N ALA A 26 -8.26 18.41 6.43
CA ALA A 26 -7.96 17.01 6.76
C ALA A 26 -6.48 16.67 6.53
N SER A 27 -5.89 17.16 5.43
CA SER A 27 -4.47 17.00 5.15
C SER A 27 -3.61 17.73 6.19
N ALA A 28 -3.96 18.96 6.55
CA ALA A 28 -3.21 19.73 7.57
C ALA A 28 -3.25 19.02 8.93
N MET A 29 -4.42 18.57 9.37
CA MET A 29 -4.59 17.80 10.62
C MET A 29 -3.78 16.49 10.61
N TYR A 30 -3.75 15.80 9.47
CA TYR A 30 -2.94 14.59 9.31
C TYR A 30 -1.45 14.88 9.50
N HIS A 31 -0.93 15.89 8.82
CA HIS A 31 0.47 16.28 8.92
C HIS A 31 0.82 16.78 10.34
N GLU A 32 -0.02 17.60 10.95
CA GLU A 32 0.17 18.04 12.34
C GLU A 32 0.27 16.86 13.31
N LYS A 33 -0.54 15.83 13.11
CA LYS A 33 -0.61 14.67 14.00
C LYS A 33 0.53 13.67 13.78
N TYR A 34 0.91 13.42 12.53
CA TYR A 34 1.69 12.24 12.16
C TYR A 34 3.09 12.51 11.58
N ASP A 35 3.41 13.75 11.17
CA ASP A 35 4.75 14.07 10.68
C ASP A 35 5.81 14.00 11.79
N GLY A 36 7.08 13.90 11.39
CA GLY A 36 8.21 13.85 12.32
C GLY A 36 8.32 12.54 13.09
N GLY A 37 7.99 11.43 12.44
CA GLY A 37 8.14 10.08 12.99
C GLY A 37 7.03 9.64 13.95
N ARG A 38 5.93 10.37 14.00
CA ARG A 38 4.78 10.07 14.87
C ARG A 38 3.77 9.10 14.26
N LEU A 39 3.93 8.76 12.97
CA LEU A 39 3.07 7.78 12.31
C LEU A 39 3.35 6.38 12.90
N PRO A 40 2.36 5.72 13.50
CA PRO A 40 2.56 4.39 14.07
C PRO A 40 2.81 3.36 12.96
N MET A 41 3.77 2.48 13.17
CA MET A 41 3.99 1.32 12.31
C MET A 41 3.09 0.16 12.72
N LYS A 42 2.66 -0.63 11.75
CA LYS A 42 2.00 -1.90 12.02
C LYS A 42 2.96 -2.88 12.68
N PRO A 43 2.50 -3.72 13.61
CA PRO A 43 3.33 -4.78 14.18
C PRO A 43 3.90 -5.71 13.11
N GLY A 44 5.16 -6.07 13.26
CA GLY A 44 5.84 -6.98 12.34
C GLY A 44 6.50 -6.32 11.12
N VAL A 45 6.39 -5.00 10.93
CA VAL A 45 7.01 -4.30 9.76
C VAL A 45 8.51 -4.49 9.74
N VAL A 46 9.19 -4.16 10.83
CA VAL A 46 10.67 -4.21 10.89
C VAL A 46 11.16 -5.65 10.83
N GLU A 47 10.48 -6.55 11.51
CA GLU A 47 10.79 -7.98 11.54
C GLU A 47 10.68 -8.59 10.14
N LEU A 48 9.59 -8.34 9.42
CA LEU A 48 9.42 -8.84 8.05
C LEU A 48 10.44 -8.23 7.09
N LEU A 49 10.67 -6.93 7.14
CA LEU A 49 11.64 -6.27 6.27
C LEU A 49 13.06 -6.79 6.51
N THR A 50 13.44 -7.00 7.78
CA THR A 50 14.75 -7.57 8.15
C THR A 50 14.87 -8.99 7.63
N TYR A 51 13.88 -9.84 7.90
CA TYR A 51 13.84 -11.20 7.40
C TYR A 51 14.02 -11.27 5.87
N LEU A 52 13.28 -10.45 5.12
CA LEU A 52 13.36 -10.43 3.65
C LEU A 52 14.75 -10.00 3.16
N LYS A 53 15.38 -9.01 3.80
CA LYS A 53 16.75 -8.59 3.47
C LYS A 53 17.77 -9.70 3.79
N ASP A 54 17.66 -10.35 4.93
CA ASP A 54 18.56 -11.45 5.32
C ASP A 54 18.45 -12.65 4.35
N LYS A 55 17.25 -12.87 3.78
CA LYS A 55 17.03 -13.87 2.72
C LYS A 55 17.41 -13.36 1.31
N GLY A 56 17.97 -12.17 1.18
CA GLY A 56 18.38 -11.60 -0.12
C GLY A 56 17.21 -11.30 -1.06
N LYS A 57 16.02 -11.07 -0.52
CA LYS A 57 14.83 -10.74 -1.33
C LYS A 57 14.85 -9.29 -1.75
N LYS A 58 14.40 -9.01 -2.98
CA LYS A 58 14.16 -7.65 -3.47
C LYS A 58 12.85 -7.14 -2.88
N ILE A 59 12.85 -5.89 -2.41
CA ILE A 59 11.71 -5.30 -1.70
C ILE A 59 11.32 -4.00 -2.38
N ALA A 60 10.04 -3.89 -2.77
CA ALA A 60 9.47 -2.64 -3.25
C ALA A 60 8.33 -2.16 -2.35
N LEU A 61 8.21 -0.84 -2.23
CA LEU A 61 6.99 -0.21 -1.72
C LEU A 61 6.13 0.27 -2.90
N ALA A 62 4.83 -0.05 -2.88
CA ALA A 62 3.84 0.39 -3.85
C ALA A 62 2.69 1.13 -3.15
N SER A 63 2.77 2.46 -3.06
CA SER A 63 1.82 3.31 -2.32
C SER A 63 1.00 4.19 -3.24
N SER A 64 -0.31 4.33 -2.98
CA SER A 64 -1.17 5.31 -3.67
C SER A 64 -0.91 6.77 -3.24
N THR A 65 -0.11 6.99 -2.21
CA THR A 65 0.27 8.30 -1.69
C THR A 65 1.35 8.93 -2.59
N ARG A 66 1.49 10.25 -2.54
CA ARG A 66 2.51 10.98 -3.32
C ARG A 66 3.92 10.67 -2.82
N LYS A 67 4.88 10.67 -3.73
CA LYS A 67 6.29 10.35 -3.46
C LYS A 67 6.89 11.16 -2.32
N GLU A 68 6.66 12.47 -2.30
CA GLU A 68 7.20 13.36 -1.27
C GLU A 68 6.79 12.91 0.14
N THR A 69 5.51 12.65 0.35
CA THR A 69 4.95 12.20 1.62
C THR A 69 5.50 10.82 2.01
N VAL A 70 5.49 9.87 1.08
CA VAL A 70 6.00 8.52 1.31
C VAL A 70 7.47 8.54 1.72
N MET A 71 8.30 9.28 0.98
CA MET A 71 9.74 9.36 1.26
C MET A 71 10.05 10.03 2.61
N SER A 72 9.26 11.01 3.04
CA SER A 72 9.37 11.60 4.37
C SER A 72 9.02 10.55 5.44
N GLN A 73 7.87 9.90 5.31
CA GLN A 73 7.41 8.89 6.27
C GLN A 73 8.38 7.72 6.43
N LEU A 74 8.93 7.21 5.31
CA LEU A 74 9.91 6.11 5.34
C LEU A 74 11.22 6.50 6.03
N ARG A 75 11.70 7.75 5.81
CA ARG A 75 12.89 8.27 6.50
C ARG A 75 12.63 8.43 8.00
N ASP A 76 11.53 9.05 8.36
CA ASP A 76 11.14 9.30 9.75
C ASP A 76 10.95 7.98 10.52
N ALA A 77 10.37 6.96 9.87
CA ALA A 77 10.24 5.61 10.40
C ALA A 77 11.55 4.81 10.38
N LYS A 78 12.62 5.32 9.76
CA LYS A 78 13.95 4.67 9.60
C LYS A 78 13.89 3.33 8.84
N ILE A 79 12.89 3.13 7.98
CA ILE A 79 12.74 1.90 7.20
C ILE A 79 13.04 2.09 5.70
N LEU A 80 13.32 3.31 5.25
CA LEU A 80 13.67 3.56 3.85
C LEU A 80 14.80 2.65 3.31
N PRO A 81 15.89 2.34 4.05
CA PRO A 81 16.98 1.51 3.55
C PRO A 81 16.61 0.05 3.23
N TYR A 82 15.45 -0.42 3.69
CA TYR A 82 14.98 -1.77 3.37
C TYR A 82 14.46 -1.90 1.94
N PHE A 83 14.01 -0.81 1.32
CA PHE A 83 13.38 -0.84 0.00
C PHE A 83 14.40 -0.62 -1.10
N ASP A 84 14.42 -1.53 -2.08
CA ASP A 84 15.21 -1.40 -3.29
C ASP A 84 14.52 -0.46 -4.29
N VAL A 85 13.18 -0.41 -4.27
CA VAL A 85 12.33 0.41 -5.14
C VAL A 85 11.17 1.01 -4.34
N VAL A 86 10.81 2.25 -4.64
CA VAL A 86 9.63 2.93 -4.07
C VAL A 86 8.82 3.53 -5.21
N ILE A 87 7.63 2.96 -5.46
CA ILE A 87 6.67 3.45 -6.45
C ILE A 87 5.48 4.10 -5.75
N CYS A 88 5.14 5.31 -6.18
CA CYS A 88 4.10 6.14 -5.57
C CYS A 88 2.99 6.48 -6.57
N GLY A 89 1.86 6.93 -6.05
CA GLY A 89 0.67 7.18 -6.84
C GLY A 89 0.80 8.24 -7.93
N ASP A 90 1.75 9.18 -7.78
CA ASP A 90 2.10 10.20 -8.76
C ASP A 90 3.15 9.73 -9.80
N MET A 91 3.56 8.47 -9.74
CA MET A 91 4.51 7.86 -10.68
C MET A 91 3.84 6.90 -11.68
N VAL A 92 2.53 6.74 -11.62
CA VAL A 92 1.75 5.85 -12.47
C VAL A 92 0.56 6.59 -13.07
N GLU A 93 0.11 6.14 -14.24
CA GLU A 93 -1.00 6.75 -14.94
C GLU A 93 -2.35 6.39 -14.28
N ARG A 94 -2.55 5.10 -13.96
CA ARG A 94 -3.78 4.59 -13.38
C ARG A 94 -3.53 4.12 -11.95
N SER A 95 -4.34 4.65 -11.02
CA SER A 95 -4.29 4.26 -9.60
C SER A 95 -4.94 2.88 -9.38
N LYS A 96 -4.61 2.22 -8.24
CA LYS A 96 -5.34 1.06 -7.77
C LYS A 96 -6.87 1.31 -7.87
N PRO A 97 -7.66 0.38 -8.42
CA PRO A 97 -7.40 -1.05 -8.62
C PRO A 97 -6.68 -1.43 -9.91
N ALA A 98 -6.22 -0.48 -10.76
CA ALA A 98 -5.37 -0.81 -11.89
C ALA A 98 -4.00 -1.35 -11.41
N PRO A 99 -3.39 -2.32 -12.12
CA PRO A 99 -2.17 -2.98 -11.67
C PRO A 99 -0.89 -2.17 -11.87
N ASP A 100 -0.97 -1.01 -12.49
CA ASP A 100 0.15 -0.21 -12.99
C ASP A 100 1.28 -0.02 -11.95
N ILE A 101 0.91 0.21 -10.70
CA ILE A 101 1.88 0.45 -9.62
C ILE A 101 2.70 -0.82 -9.28
N PHE A 102 2.06 -1.98 -9.30
CA PHE A 102 2.74 -3.26 -9.05
C PHE A 102 3.57 -3.70 -10.24
N LEU A 103 3.05 -3.54 -11.45
CA LEU A 103 3.79 -3.84 -12.68
C LEU A 103 5.04 -2.97 -12.80
N LYS A 104 4.93 -1.67 -12.50
CA LYS A 104 6.07 -0.76 -12.47
C LYS A 104 7.08 -1.15 -11.39
N ALA A 105 6.63 -1.57 -10.21
CA ALA A 105 7.53 -2.05 -9.15
C ALA A 105 8.28 -3.31 -9.57
N CYS A 106 7.61 -4.27 -10.22
CA CYS A 106 8.24 -5.48 -10.74
C CYS A 106 9.26 -5.17 -11.83
N ASP A 107 8.92 -4.25 -12.75
CA ASP A 107 9.82 -3.83 -13.84
C ASP A 107 11.10 -3.18 -13.28
N GLU A 108 10.97 -2.23 -12.37
CA GLU A 108 12.13 -1.57 -11.74
C GLU A 108 12.97 -2.51 -10.85
N LEU A 109 12.37 -3.53 -10.25
CA LEU A 109 13.09 -4.61 -9.56
C LEU A 109 13.73 -5.62 -10.53
N GLY A 110 13.33 -5.64 -11.80
CA GLY A 110 13.74 -6.64 -12.78
C GLY A 110 13.26 -8.04 -12.40
N VAL A 111 12.01 -8.16 -11.96
CA VAL A 111 11.37 -9.44 -11.62
C VAL A 111 10.05 -9.59 -12.37
N LYS A 112 9.67 -10.85 -12.63
CA LYS A 112 8.39 -11.15 -13.23
C LYS A 112 7.28 -11.07 -12.18
N PRO A 113 6.08 -10.55 -12.51
CA PRO A 113 4.97 -10.45 -11.56
C PRO A 113 4.62 -11.78 -10.88
N GLU A 114 4.58 -12.89 -11.62
CA GLU A 114 4.28 -14.22 -11.09
C GLU A 114 5.32 -14.76 -10.08
N SER A 115 6.49 -14.13 -10.02
CA SER A 115 7.56 -14.44 -9.05
C SER A 115 7.57 -13.49 -7.84
N ALA A 116 6.62 -12.57 -7.77
CA ALA A 116 6.53 -11.58 -6.71
C ALA A 116 5.27 -11.76 -5.86
N PHE A 117 5.37 -11.43 -4.59
CA PHE A 117 4.23 -11.29 -3.70
C PHE A 117 3.78 -9.83 -3.62
N GLY A 118 2.48 -9.58 -3.76
CA GLY A 118 1.85 -8.33 -3.37
C GLY A 118 1.20 -8.49 -2.00
N ILE A 119 1.71 -7.78 -0.97
CA ILE A 119 1.15 -7.81 0.38
C ILE A 119 0.30 -6.55 0.55
N GLU A 120 -0.98 -6.71 0.83
CA GLU A 120 -1.98 -5.64 0.81
C GLU A 120 -3.03 -5.77 1.90
N ASP A 121 -3.65 -4.63 2.26
CA ASP A 121 -4.70 -4.53 3.27
C ASP A 121 -6.03 -4.05 2.68
N SER A 122 -6.01 -3.47 1.49
CA SER A 122 -7.16 -2.81 0.87
C SER A 122 -7.72 -3.60 -0.32
N TYR A 123 -9.05 -3.53 -0.50
CA TYR A 123 -9.72 -4.19 -1.62
C TYR A 123 -9.16 -3.76 -2.98
N ASN A 124 -8.90 -2.46 -3.17
CA ASN A 124 -8.32 -1.97 -4.40
C ASN A 124 -6.86 -2.40 -4.58
N GLY A 125 -6.11 -2.56 -3.50
CA GLY A 125 -4.77 -3.09 -3.53
C GLY A 125 -4.73 -4.56 -3.90
N ILE A 126 -5.61 -5.38 -3.32
CA ILE A 126 -5.77 -6.80 -3.66
C ILE A 126 -6.13 -6.98 -5.14
N ARG A 127 -7.14 -6.22 -5.64
CA ARG A 127 -7.51 -6.24 -7.06
C ARG A 127 -6.34 -5.87 -7.96
N ALA A 128 -5.60 -4.82 -7.61
CA ALA A 128 -4.45 -4.35 -8.39
C ALA A 128 -3.32 -5.38 -8.41
N SER A 129 -2.97 -5.97 -7.27
CA SER A 129 -1.94 -7.00 -7.15
C SER A 129 -2.28 -8.23 -7.98
N GLN A 130 -3.47 -8.79 -7.76
CA GLN A 130 -3.95 -10.00 -8.44
C GLN A 130 -4.09 -9.77 -9.96
N SER A 131 -4.66 -8.63 -10.40
CA SER A 131 -4.78 -8.31 -11.84
C SER A 131 -3.44 -8.04 -12.51
N GLY A 132 -2.41 -7.69 -11.75
CA GLY A 132 -1.02 -7.59 -12.22
C GLY A 132 -0.31 -8.93 -12.33
N GLY A 133 -0.93 -10.03 -11.92
CA GLY A 133 -0.36 -11.37 -11.96
C GLY A 133 0.56 -11.70 -10.79
N LEU A 134 0.57 -10.90 -9.72
CA LEU A 134 1.34 -11.20 -8.53
C LEU A 134 0.62 -12.25 -7.66
N ARG A 135 1.39 -13.01 -6.90
CA ARG A 135 0.90 -13.81 -5.77
C ARG A 135 0.45 -12.85 -4.68
N THR A 136 -0.81 -12.89 -4.29
CA THR A 136 -1.39 -11.85 -3.44
C THR A 136 -1.66 -12.35 -2.04
N ILE A 137 -1.07 -11.67 -1.04
CA ILE A 137 -1.30 -11.92 0.39
C ILE A 137 -2.13 -10.76 0.94
N MET A 138 -3.26 -11.07 1.56
CA MET A 138 -4.05 -10.08 2.27
C MET A 138 -3.74 -10.08 3.76
N ILE A 139 -3.51 -8.89 4.32
CA ILE A 139 -3.46 -8.66 5.77
C ILE A 139 -4.51 -7.60 6.10
N PRO A 140 -5.70 -8.00 6.58
CA PRO A 140 -6.81 -7.08 6.83
C PRO A 140 -6.42 -6.00 7.85
N ASP A 141 -6.89 -4.77 7.62
CA ASP A 141 -6.74 -3.65 8.56
C ASP A 141 -8.11 -3.02 8.88
N LEU A 142 -8.50 -1.98 8.15
CA LEU A 142 -9.75 -1.24 8.42
C LEU A 142 -10.99 -1.93 7.86
N LEU A 143 -10.84 -2.73 6.80
CA LEU A 143 -11.95 -3.40 6.14
C LEU A 143 -11.94 -4.90 6.43
N PRO A 144 -13.10 -5.51 6.73
CA PRO A 144 -13.19 -6.96 6.94
C PRO A 144 -12.93 -7.70 5.62
N VAL A 145 -12.50 -8.94 5.73
CA VAL A 145 -12.37 -9.80 4.55
C VAL A 145 -13.76 -10.19 4.06
N ASN A 146 -14.01 -10.03 2.77
CA ASN A 146 -15.22 -10.51 2.10
C ASN A 146 -14.89 -11.67 1.14
N GLU A 147 -15.92 -12.25 0.54
CA GLU A 147 -15.78 -13.39 -0.38
C GLU A 147 -14.85 -13.09 -1.55
N GLU A 148 -14.98 -11.91 -2.19
CA GLU A 148 -14.09 -11.48 -3.28
C GLU A 148 -12.62 -11.44 -2.84
N MET A 149 -12.33 -10.99 -1.62
CA MET A 149 -10.95 -10.90 -1.13
C MET A 149 -10.35 -12.27 -0.85
N TRP A 150 -11.16 -13.23 -0.36
CA TRP A 150 -10.74 -14.63 -0.24
C TRP A 150 -10.40 -15.25 -1.59
N GLU A 151 -11.22 -15.02 -2.61
CA GLU A 151 -11.00 -15.55 -3.97
C GLU A 151 -9.77 -14.95 -4.67
N ARG A 152 -9.48 -13.67 -4.40
CA ARG A 152 -8.38 -12.95 -5.06
C ARG A 152 -7.04 -13.09 -4.35
N SER A 153 -7.02 -13.53 -3.12
CA SER A 153 -5.81 -13.69 -2.34
C SER A 153 -5.35 -15.14 -2.35
N GLU A 154 -4.07 -15.38 -2.52
CA GLU A 154 -3.48 -16.70 -2.34
C GLU A 154 -3.61 -17.16 -0.89
N VAL A 155 -3.48 -16.20 0.04
CA VAL A 155 -3.67 -16.42 1.46
C VAL A 155 -4.10 -15.12 2.15
N VAL A 156 -4.91 -15.26 3.20
CA VAL A 156 -5.26 -14.18 4.12
C VAL A 156 -4.59 -14.48 5.46
N LEU A 157 -3.75 -13.57 5.93
CA LEU A 157 -3.00 -13.71 7.17
C LEU A 157 -3.40 -12.60 8.15
N THR A 158 -3.16 -12.81 9.44
CA THR A 158 -3.59 -11.86 10.48
C THR A 158 -2.58 -10.73 10.67
N THR A 159 -1.29 -11.03 10.57
CA THR A 159 -0.20 -10.08 10.83
C THR A 159 0.93 -10.20 9.81
N LEU A 160 1.80 -9.18 9.75
CA LEU A 160 3.01 -9.24 8.94
C LEU A 160 4.02 -10.31 9.44
N LEU A 161 3.94 -10.72 10.71
CA LEU A 161 4.75 -11.80 11.24
C LEU A 161 4.34 -13.16 10.67
N ASP A 162 3.04 -13.35 10.40
CA ASP A 162 2.55 -14.59 9.79
C ASP A 162 3.05 -14.78 8.36
N VAL A 163 3.42 -13.68 7.68
CA VAL A 163 4.05 -13.75 6.35
C VAL A 163 5.38 -14.48 6.41
N ILE A 164 6.18 -14.25 7.47
CA ILE A 164 7.47 -14.95 7.66
C ILE A 164 7.23 -16.46 7.72
N ASN A 165 6.28 -16.88 8.56
CA ASN A 165 5.94 -18.29 8.72
C ASN A 165 5.44 -18.90 7.40
N TYR A 166 4.61 -18.16 6.67
CA TYR A 166 4.08 -18.59 5.38
C TYR A 166 5.15 -18.76 4.31
N LEU A 167 6.17 -17.89 4.30
CA LEU A 167 7.28 -17.95 3.34
C LEU A 167 8.31 -19.04 3.67
N GLU A 168 8.29 -19.59 4.88
CA GLU A 168 9.18 -20.67 5.32
C GLU A 168 8.54 -22.07 5.18
N ALA A 169 7.23 -22.13 4.97
CA ALA A 169 6.49 -23.38 4.81
C ALA A 169 6.61 -23.94 3.39
#